data_1c2e1b8cefac85dc21646ef34082f85e
#
_entry.id   1c2e1b8cefac85dc21646ef34082f85e
#
_cell.length_a   1.000
_cell.length_b   1.000
_cell.length_c   1.000
_cell.angle_alpha   90.00
_cell.angle_beta   90.00
_cell.angle_gamma   90.00
#
_symmetry.space_group_name_H-M   'P 1'
#
loop_
_entity.id
_entity.type
_entity.pdbx_description
1 polymer ?
#
loop_
_entity_poly.entity_id
_entity_poly.type
_entity_poly.pdbx_seq_one_letter_code
_entity_poly.pdbx_strand_id
1 'polypeptide(L)'
;EFGLTPPEHMVRATDFIPQQLALVRTLKEKGYTYQTSDGIYFDTSKFPRYADFAQLDLAAQKAGARVEANSEKRQPWDFALWKFTEPGKRRDMEWETPEDLLDSHGRETPGAASGAAGVIMGFPGWHLECSTMAMELLGQTIDIHTGGIDHIPVHHTNEIAQSEAASGVQFARYWLHCNHLKIDGGKISKSLGNGLSVLDLLQGTLNDILDAGLQAGVLHRIYEAQVGLSVPSH
;
A
#
# COMPACT_ATOMS: atom_id res chain seq x y z
N GLU A 1 6.15 -24.36 6.30
CA GLU A 1 5.08 -25.32 6.59
C GLU A 1 4.40 -25.81 5.31
N PHE A 2 4.22 -24.95 4.30
CA PHE A 2 3.75 -25.33 2.95
C PHE A 2 4.87 -25.80 2.01
N GLY A 3 6.08 -25.95 2.47
CA GLY A 3 7.23 -26.28 1.60
C GLY A 3 7.59 -25.19 0.60
N LEU A 4 7.11 -23.96 0.81
CA LEU A 4 7.42 -22.82 -0.07
C LEU A 4 8.89 -22.42 0.11
N THR A 5 9.55 -22.13 -1.00
CA THR A 5 10.86 -21.50 -0.98
C THR A 5 10.72 -20.08 -0.43
N PRO A 6 11.50 -19.70 0.60
CA PRO A 6 11.45 -18.33 1.10
C PRO A 6 11.89 -17.34 0.01
N PRO A 7 11.41 -16.10 0.04
CA PRO A 7 11.87 -15.07 -0.87
C PRO A 7 13.37 -14.79 -0.64
N GLU A 8 14.06 -14.37 -1.69
CA GLU A 8 15.49 -14.01 -1.59
C GLU A 8 15.72 -12.81 -0.66
N HIS A 9 14.80 -11.85 -0.72
CA HIS A 9 14.83 -10.66 0.12
C HIS A 9 13.60 -10.59 1.01
N MET A 10 13.82 -10.54 2.31
CA MET A 10 12.80 -10.28 3.32
C MET A 10 13.24 -9.07 4.13
N VAL A 11 12.67 -7.92 3.83
CA VAL A 11 13.10 -6.63 4.36
C VAL A 11 12.04 -5.97 5.22
N ARG A 12 12.45 -5.00 6.04
CA ARG A 12 11.56 -4.20 6.87
C ARG A 12 11.48 -2.80 6.30
N ALA A 13 10.29 -2.22 6.24
CA ALA A 13 10.09 -0.85 5.79
C ALA A 13 10.91 0.17 6.61
N THR A 14 11.12 -0.12 7.90
CA THR A 14 11.92 0.71 8.80
C THR A 14 13.41 0.79 8.44
N ASP A 15 13.93 -0.18 7.69
CA ASP A 15 15.32 -0.18 7.22
C ASP A 15 15.51 0.72 5.97
N PHE A 16 14.43 1.20 5.38
CA PHE A 16 14.40 1.99 4.14
C PHE A 16 13.97 3.45 4.34
N ILE A 17 13.95 3.96 5.55
CA ILE A 17 13.53 5.35 5.83
C ILE A 17 14.34 6.39 5.02
N PRO A 18 15.67 6.31 4.90
CA PRO A 18 16.43 7.24 4.07
C PRO A 18 15.99 7.24 2.61
N GLN A 19 15.70 6.06 2.04
CA GLN A 19 15.25 5.91 0.66
C GLN A 19 13.82 6.41 0.46
N GLN A 20 12.95 6.19 1.43
CA GLN A 20 11.59 6.74 1.43
C GLN A 20 11.61 8.25 1.43
N LEU A 21 12.43 8.88 2.28
CA LEU A 21 12.62 10.32 2.29
C LEU A 21 13.25 10.85 0.98
N ALA A 22 14.14 10.07 0.36
CA ALA A 22 14.70 10.40 -0.95
C ALA A 22 13.63 10.37 -2.05
N LEU A 23 12.71 9.40 -2.01
CA LEU A 23 11.57 9.34 -2.93
C LEU A 23 10.64 10.55 -2.76
N VAL A 24 10.32 10.94 -1.53
CA VAL A 24 9.54 12.16 -1.25
C VAL A 24 10.23 13.40 -1.79
N ARG A 25 11.56 13.51 -1.62
CA ARG A 25 12.36 14.62 -2.16
C ARG A 25 12.27 14.68 -3.68
N THR A 26 12.45 13.55 -4.36
CA THR A 26 12.32 13.47 -5.82
C THR A 26 10.94 13.92 -6.30
N LEU A 27 9.88 13.50 -5.61
CA LEU A 27 8.52 13.92 -5.93
C LEU A 27 8.30 15.43 -5.68
N LYS A 28 8.89 15.98 -4.61
CA LYS A 28 8.84 17.40 -4.31
C LYS A 28 9.54 18.23 -5.39
N GLU A 29 10.75 17.85 -5.77
CA GLU A 29 11.53 18.52 -6.82
C GLU A 29 10.80 18.52 -8.17
N LYS A 30 10.05 17.47 -8.46
CA LYS A 30 9.23 17.33 -9.67
C LYS A 30 7.86 18.02 -9.56
N GLY A 31 7.52 18.61 -8.42
CA GLY A 31 6.29 19.37 -8.21
C GLY A 31 5.04 18.53 -7.97
N TYR A 32 5.18 17.26 -7.59
CA TYR A 32 4.07 16.35 -7.31
C TYR A 32 3.57 16.42 -5.87
N THR A 33 4.18 17.22 -5.01
CA THR A 33 3.82 17.27 -3.60
C THR A 33 3.33 18.64 -3.17
N TYR A 34 2.63 18.65 -2.05
CA TYR A 34 2.33 19.84 -1.26
C TYR A 34 2.27 19.48 0.22
N GLN A 35 2.43 20.48 1.07
CA GLN A 35 2.38 20.31 2.51
C GLN A 35 1.04 20.76 3.06
N THR A 36 0.56 20.04 4.07
CA THR A 36 -0.57 20.38 4.93
C THR A 36 -0.09 20.45 6.39
N SER A 37 -0.96 20.81 7.32
CA SER A 37 -0.62 20.84 8.74
C SER A 37 -0.24 19.47 9.31
N ASP A 38 -0.68 18.37 8.68
CA ASP A 38 -0.50 17.00 9.17
C ASP A 38 0.43 16.13 8.32
N GLY A 39 1.07 16.71 7.27
CA GLY A 39 2.02 15.94 6.46
C GLY A 39 2.30 16.50 5.07
N ILE A 40 3.06 15.71 4.32
CA ILE A 40 3.40 15.95 2.91
C ILE A 40 2.57 14.99 2.08
N TYR A 41 1.81 15.54 1.14
CA TYR A 41 0.84 14.82 0.32
C TYR A 41 1.25 14.78 -1.15
N PHE A 42 0.88 13.71 -1.82
CA PHE A 42 0.92 13.60 -3.28
C PHE A 42 -0.28 14.31 -3.89
N ASP A 43 -0.03 15.22 -4.83
CA ASP A 43 -1.03 15.93 -5.62
C ASP A 43 -1.43 15.07 -6.82
N THR A 44 -2.52 14.32 -6.70
CA THR A 44 -2.99 13.41 -7.75
C THR A 44 -3.44 14.13 -9.01
N SER A 45 -3.78 15.41 -8.92
CA SER A 45 -4.13 16.23 -10.10
C SER A 45 -2.96 16.42 -11.04
N LYS A 46 -1.73 16.21 -10.57
CA LYS A 46 -0.50 16.28 -11.37
C LYS A 46 -0.17 14.98 -12.11
N PHE A 47 -0.89 13.89 -11.81
CA PHE A 47 -0.71 12.60 -12.45
C PHE A 47 -1.98 12.23 -13.26
N PRO A 48 -2.06 12.58 -14.53
CA PRO A 48 -3.31 12.47 -15.34
C PRO A 48 -3.89 11.05 -15.45
N ARG A 49 -3.03 10.03 -15.31
CA ARG A 49 -3.39 8.62 -15.38
C ARG A 49 -3.80 7.99 -14.05
N TYR A 50 -4.02 8.81 -13.01
CA TYR A 50 -4.29 8.32 -11.66
C TYR A 50 -5.47 7.35 -11.56
N ALA A 51 -6.53 7.61 -12.31
CA ALA A 51 -7.75 6.79 -12.28
C ALA A 51 -7.70 5.54 -13.20
N ASP A 52 -6.73 5.44 -14.11
CA ASP A 52 -6.75 4.48 -15.22
C ASP A 52 -6.66 3.02 -14.74
N PHE A 53 -5.74 2.73 -13.83
CA PHE A 53 -5.47 1.38 -13.40
C PHE A 53 -6.68 0.71 -12.73
N ALA A 54 -7.32 1.41 -11.83
CA ALA A 54 -8.47 0.90 -11.08
C ALA A 54 -9.82 1.29 -11.73
N GLN A 55 -9.80 1.99 -12.87
CA GLN A 55 -10.99 2.52 -13.54
C GLN A 55 -11.87 3.31 -12.57
N LEU A 56 -11.26 4.19 -11.77
CA LEU A 56 -11.94 4.93 -10.72
C LEU A 56 -12.86 6.00 -11.32
N ASP A 57 -14.12 5.98 -10.89
CA ASP A 57 -15.01 7.13 -11.04
C ASP A 57 -14.74 8.13 -9.92
N LEU A 58 -13.80 9.04 -10.16
CA LEU A 58 -13.39 10.05 -9.19
C LEU A 58 -14.54 11.01 -8.82
N ALA A 59 -15.51 11.21 -9.72
CA ALA A 59 -16.65 12.05 -9.46
C ALA A 59 -17.64 11.41 -8.48
N ALA A 60 -17.90 10.10 -8.64
CA ALA A 60 -18.76 9.34 -7.76
C ALA A 60 -18.12 9.16 -6.37
N GLN A 61 -16.80 8.96 -6.28
CA GLN A 61 -16.10 8.84 -5.01
C GLN A 61 -16.12 10.13 -4.18
N LYS A 62 -16.16 11.29 -4.83
CA LYS A 62 -16.27 12.59 -4.15
C LYS A 62 -17.53 12.70 -3.30
N ALA A 63 -18.60 12.01 -3.67
CA ALA A 63 -19.87 12.00 -2.96
C ALA A 63 -19.95 11.00 -1.80
N GLY A 64 -19.03 10.02 -1.71
CA GLY A 64 -19.08 8.90 -0.77
C GLY A 64 -17.96 8.83 0.29
N ALA A 65 -17.08 9.81 0.34
CA ALA A 65 -15.90 9.77 1.21
C ALA A 65 -16.30 9.77 2.71
N ARG A 66 -16.18 8.60 3.34
CA ARG A 66 -16.39 8.37 4.78
C ARG A 66 -15.16 8.69 5.65
N VAL A 67 -14.09 9.18 5.08
CA VAL A 67 -12.89 9.55 5.83
C VAL A 67 -13.06 10.99 6.26
N GLU A 68 -12.74 11.32 7.51
CA GLU A 68 -12.59 12.71 7.95
C GLU A 68 -11.63 13.38 6.98
N ALA A 69 -12.21 14.16 6.10
CA ALA A 69 -11.44 14.81 5.05
C ALA A 69 -10.58 15.85 5.75
N ASN A 70 -9.25 15.66 5.73
CA ASN A 70 -8.35 16.76 6.00
C ASN A 70 -8.76 17.88 5.05
N SER A 71 -9.31 18.98 5.60
CA SER A 71 -9.85 20.10 4.84
C SER A 71 -8.79 20.81 3.99
N GLU A 72 -7.50 20.54 4.25
CA GLU A 72 -6.37 21.09 3.51
C GLU A 72 -6.00 20.26 2.27
N LYS A 73 -6.58 19.07 2.11
CA LYS A 73 -6.35 18.25 0.90
C LYS A 73 -6.93 18.94 -0.34
N ARG A 74 -6.13 19.01 -1.40
CA ARG A 74 -6.56 19.61 -2.69
C ARG A 74 -7.61 18.74 -3.38
N GLN A 75 -7.43 17.41 -3.32
CA GLN A 75 -8.39 16.44 -3.83
C GLN A 75 -8.66 15.37 -2.75
N PRO A 76 -9.87 14.81 -2.68
CA PRO A 76 -10.21 13.79 -1.68
C PRO A 76 -9.32 12.55 -1.73
N TRP A 77 -8.82 12.20 -2.91
CA TRP A 77 -7.96 11.03 -3.17
C TRP A 77 -6.47 11.31 -3.08
N ASP A 78 -6.06 12.57 -2.82
CA ASP A 78 -4.66 12.85 -2.50
C ASP A 78 -4.24 12.05 -1.27
N PHE A 79 -3.05 11.51 -1.28
CA PHE A 79 -2.58 10.60 -0.24
C PHE A 79 -1.29 11.08 0.40
N ALA A 80 -1.12 10.74 1.67
CA ALA A 80 0.06 11.13 2.41
C ALA A 80 1.28 10.32 1.94
N LEU A 81 2.37 11.02 1.65
CA LEU A 81 3.70 10.44 1.46
C LEU A 81 4.44 10.40 2.79
N TRP A 82 4.33 11.44 3.59
CA TRP A 82 4.95 11.56 4.90
C TRP A 82 3.99 12.27 5.85
N LYS A 83 3.63 11.61 6.95
CA LYS A 83 2.73 12.17 7.96
C LYS A 83 3.52 12.75 9.10
N PHE A 84 3.09 13.90 9.61
CA PHE A 84 3.67 14.48 10.82
C PHE A 84 3.05 13.84 12.06
N THR A 85 3.88 13.61 13.07
CA THR A 85 3.38 13.21 14.39
C THR A 85 2.64 14.38 15.03
N GLU A 86 1.44 14.12 15.55
CA GLU A 86 0.63 15.14 16.20
C GLU A 86 1.36 15.76 17.40
N PRO A 87 1.18 17.08 17.63
CA PRO A 87 1.76 17.76 18.76
C PRO A 87 1.47 17.09 20.10
N GLY A 88 2.53 16.89 20.90
CA GLY A 88 2.41 16.28 22.23
C GLY A 88 2.18 14.78 22.23
N LYS A 89 2.06 14.15 21.06
CA LYS A 89 2.06 12.69 20.93
C LYS A 89 3.45 12.18 20.58
N ARG A 90 3.71 10.94 20.97
CA ARG A 90 4.90 10.17 20.60
C ARG A 90 4.46 8.85 19.98
N ARG A 91 5.15 8.43 18.92
CA ARG A 91 4.95 7.14 18.27
C ARG A 91 6.18 6.27 18.52
N ASP A 92 5.99 4.95 18.55
CA ASP A 92 7.10 4.00 18.65
C ASP A 92 7.98 4.01 17.38
N MET A 93 7.36 4.31 16.22
CA MET A 93 8.03 4.44 14.94
C MET A 93 7.75 5.83 14.36
N GLU A 94 8.70 6.72 14.57
CA GLU A 94 8.74 8.06 14.02
C GLU A 94 10.19 8.50 13.82
N TRP A 95 10.40 9.35 12.83
CA TRP A 95 11.71 9.85 12.43
C TRP A 95 11.67 11.35 12.25
N GLU A 96 12.81 11.97 12.34
CA GLU A 96 12.97 13.40 12.05
C GLU A 96 12.61 13.67 10.59
N THR A 97 11.73 14.66 10.37
CA THR A 97 11.41 15.14 9.03
C THR A 97 12.51 16.09 8.57
N PRO A 98 13.22 15.80 7.47
CA PRO A 98 14.28 16.68 6.95
C PRO A 98 13.74 18.08 6.60
N GLU A 99 14.50 19.11 6.97
CA GLU A 99 14.12 20.51 6.74
C GLU A 99 13.88 20.84 5.25
N ASP A 100 14.64 20.22 4.34
CA ASP A 100 14.51 20.42 2.90
C ASP A 100 13.20 19.88 2.31
N LEU A 101 12.52 19.00 3.04
CA LEU A 101 11.19 18.52 2.68
C LEU A 101 10.08 19.47 3.14
N LEU A 102 10.33 20.33 4.11
CA LEU A 102 9.36 21.28 4.62
C LEU A 102 9.28 22.51 3.73
N ASP A 103 8.08 23.08 3.63
CA ASP A 103 7.87 24.37 2.96
C ASP A 103 8.26 25.52 3.90
N SER A 104 8.65 26.65 3.33
CA SER A 104 9.07 27.84 4.11
C SER A 104 8.00 28.32 5.10
N HIS A 105 6.74 28.09 4.80
CA HIS A 105 5.60 28.39 5.68
C HIS A 105 5.33 27.28 6.71
N GLY A 106 5.86 26.08 6.49
CA GLY A 106 5.67 24.93 7.39
C GLY A 106 6.38 25.03 8.73
N ARG A 107 7.35 25.96 8.82
CA ARG A 107 8.02 26.29 10.10
C ARG A 107 7.12 27.09 11.06
N GLU A 108 6.08 27.74 10.54
CA GLU A 108 5.13 28.57 11.29
C GLU A 108 3.77 27.90 11.51
N THR A 109 3.59 26.66 11.04
CA THR A 109 2.28 25.99 11.13
C THR A 109 1.97 25.71 12.60
N PRO A 110 0.86 26.28 13.17
CA PRO A 110 0.41 25.94 14.50
C PRO A 110 -0.05 24.48 14.50
N GLY A 111 0.76 23.59 15.01
CA GLY A 111 0.49 22.15 14.99
C GLY A 111 1.72 21.30 14.65
N ALA A 112 2.72 21.85 13.99
CA ALA A 112 4.05 21.23 13.91
C ALA A 112 4.69 21.31 15.31
N ALA A 113 4.32 20.39 16.21
CA ALA A 113 4.90 20.39 17.53
C ALA A 113 6.35 19.99 17.44
N SER A 114 7.11 20.97 17.74
CA SER A 114 8.47 20.83 18.15
C SER A 114 8.59 19.82 19.31
N GLY A 115 9.25 18.71 19.06
CA GLY A 115 10.09 18.12 20.09
C GLY A 115 11.05 19.22 20.60
N ALA A 116 11.73 19.00 21.71
CA ALA A 116 12.68 19.95 22.27
C ALA A 116 13.71 20.33 21.21
N ALA A 117 13.51 21.44 20.48
CA ALA A 117 14.38 22.12 19.51
C ALA A 117 13.74 22.43 18.13
N GLY A 118 12.41 22.40 17.96
CA GLY A 118 11.80 22.76 16.67
C GLY A 118 11.83 21.67 15.59
N VAL A 119 12.14 20.43 15.95
CA VAL A 119 12.21 19.28 15.03
C VAL A 119 10.80 18.71 14.83
N ILE A 120 10.38 18.55 13.57
CA ILE A 120 9.12 17.90 13.22
C ILE A 120 9.36 16.40 13.07
N MET A 121 8.71 15.58 13.92
CA MET A 121 8.72 14.15 13.81
C MET A 121 7.65 13.69 12.84
N GLY A 122 7.92 12.58 12.12
CA GLY A 122 6.96 12.04 11.17
C GLY A 122 7.22 10.57 10.84
N PHE A 123 6.38 10.03 9.98
CA PHE A 123 6.43 8.63 9.56
C PHE A 123 5.93 8.49 8.11
N PRO A 124 6.36 7.43 7.41
CA PRO A 124 5.97 7.23 6.01
C PRO A 124 4.48 6.97 5.85
N GLY A 125 3.93 7.42 4.74
CA GLY A 125 2.63 6.97 4.25
C GLY A 125 2.71 5.50 3.81
N TRP A 126 1.64 4.77 4.01
CA TRP A 126 1.56 3.32 3.75
C TRP A 126 2.02 2.90 2.35
N HIS A 127 1.75 3.70 1.32
CA HIS A 127 2.09 3.36 -0.07
C HIS A 127 3.56 3.61 -0.39
N LEU A 128 4.19 4.55 0.32
CA LEU A 128 5.58 4.94 0.10
C LEU A 128 6.55 3.80 0.41
N GLU A 129 6.25 3.02 1.44
CA GLU A 129 7.08 1.91 1.90
C GLU A 129 7.27 0.87 0.81
N CYS A 130 6.17 0.36 0.24
CA CYS A 130 6.20 -0.69 -0.78
C CYS A 130 6.86 -0.22 -2.07
N SER A 131 6.52 0.97 -2.56
CA SER A 131 7.17 1.55 -3.75
C SER A 131 8.67 1.65 -3.57
N THR A 132 9.11 2.16 -2.42
CA THR A 132 10.54 2.36 -2.17
C THR A 132 11.28 1.03 -2.10
N MET A 133 10.80 0.08 -1.30
CA MET A 133 11.44 -1.24 -1.18
C MET A 133 11.50 -1.97 -2.52
N ALA A 134 10.41 -1.94 -3.29
CA ALA A 134 10.36 -2.58 -4.59
C ALA A 134 11.35 -1.96 -5.58
N MET A 135 11.39 -0.64 -5.69
CA MET A 135 12.29 0.04 -6.61
C MET A 135 13.78 -0.11 -6.24
N GLU A 136 14.09 -0.12 -4.95
CA GLU A 136 15.48 -0.30 -4.47
C GLU A 136 16.01 -1.71 -4.71
N LEU A 137 15.18 -2.73 -4.55
CA LEU A 137 15.60 -4.13 -4.63
C LEU A 137 15.45 -4.72 -6.03
N LEU A 138 14.44 -4.29 -6.79
CA LEU A 138 14.06 -4.91 -8.06
C LEU A 138 14.20 -3.95 -9.25
N GLY A 139 14.57 -2.69 -9.00
CA GLY A 139 14.69 -1.66 -10.03
C GLY A 139 13.40 -0.86 -10.25
N GLN A 140 13.51 0.20 -11.06
CA GLN A 140 12.41 1.14 -11.28
C GLN A 140 11.17 0.54 -11.96
N THR A 141 11.35 -0.53 -12.73
CA THR A 141 10.28 -1.32 -13.32
C THR A 141 10.41 -2.75 -12.84
N ILE A 142 9.45 -3.22 -12.06
CA ILE A 142 9.40 -4.60 -11.58
C ILE A 142 8.62 -5.48 -12.55
N ASP A 143 8.93 -6.78 -12.61
CA ASP A 143 8.26 -7.67 -13.55
C ASP A 143 6.83 -7.98 -13.10
N ILE A 144 6.65 -8.44 -11.86
CA ILE A 144 5.35 -8.84 -11.33
C ILE A 144 5.14 -8.19 -9.96
N HIS A 145 4.02 -7.48 -9.78
CA HIS A 145 3.56 -6.97 -8.50
C HIS A 145 2.27 -7.67 -8.08
N THR A 146 2.19 -8.10 -6.83
CA THR A 146 1.09 -8.92 -6.35
C THR A 146 0.36 -8.28 -5.18
N GLY A 147 -0.92 -8.63 -4.99
CA GLY A 147 -1.69 -8.21 -3.83
C GLY A 147 -3.11 -8.75 -3.82
N GLY A 148 -3.92 -8.33 -2.86
CA GLY A 148 -5.34 -8.57 -2.85
C GLY A 148 -6.08 -7.64 -3.82
N ILE A 149 -7.28 -8.03 -4.25
CA ILE A 149 -8.14 -7.17 -5.10
C ILE A 149 -8.50 -5.84 -4.43
N ASP A 150 -8.49 -5.79 -3.13
CA ASP A 150 -8.74 -4.59 -2.31
C ASP A 150 -7.62 -3.56 -2.42
N HIS A 151 -6.43 -3.95 -2.85
CA HIS A 151 -5.31 -3.04 -3.10
C HIS A 151 -5.47 -2.24 -4.40
N ILE A 152 -6.22 -2.75 -5.38
CA ILE A 152 -6.36 -2.13 -6.70
C ILE A 152 -6.80 -0.65 -6.60
N PRO A 153 -7.91 -0.32 -5.91
CA PRO A 153 -8.47 1.03 -5.96
C PRO A 153 -7.69 2.08 -5.19
N VAL A 154 -6.84 1.66 -4.24
CA VAL A 154 -6.12 2.60 -3.36
C VAL A 154 -4.63 2.32 -3.36
N HIS A 155 -4.20 1.18 -2.77
CA HIS A 155 -2.78 0.93 -2.50
C HIS A 155 -1.94 0.90 -3.78
N HIS A 156 -2.28 0.03 -4.72
CA HIS A 156 -1.53 -0.10 -5.98
C HIS A 156 -1.70 1.10 -6.90
N THR A 157 -2.87 1.73 -6.93
CA THR A 157 -3.08 2.98 -7.66
C THR A 157 -2.15 4.08 -7.16
N ASN A 158 -1.97 4.19 -5.84
CA ASN A 158 -1.08 5.17 -5.23
C ASN A 158 0.41 4.83 -5.45
N GLU A 159 0.77 3.54 -5.41
CA GLU A 159 2.12 3.10 -5.74
C GLU A 159 2.48 3.43 -7.18
N ILE A 160 1.60 3.17 -8.14
CA ILE A 160 1.78 3.56 -9.55
C ILE A 160 2.01 5.06 -9.66
N ALA A 161 1.14 5.87 -9.05
CA ALA A 161 1.22 7.30 -9.16
C ALA A 161 2.55 7.85 -8.63
N GLN A 162 2.97 7.47 -7.43
CA GLN A 162 4.21 7.98 -6.85
C GLN A 162 5.46 7.42 -7.52
N SER A 163 5.48 6.12 -7.88
CA SER A 163 6.65 5.48 -8.50
C SER A 163 6.88 5.98 -9.91
N GLU A 164 5.82 6.06 -10.73
CA GLU A 164 5.92 6.53 -12.12
C GLU A 164 6.15 8.04 -12.19
N ALA A 165 5.57 8.83 -11.29
CA ALA A 165 5.89 10.26 -11.18
C ALA A 165 7.36 10.50 -10.82
N ALA A 166 7.91 9.70 -9.92
CA ALA A 166 9.31 9.80 -9.52
C ALA A 166 10.28 9.30 -10.59
N SER A 167 10.04 8.14 -11.16
CA SER A 167 10.95 7.48 -12.10
C SER A 167 10.79 7.93 -13.56
N GLY A 168 9.55 8.25 -13.96
CA GLY A 168 9.19 8.52 -15.36
C GLY A 168 9.01 7.26 -16.21
N VAL A 169 9.06 6.07 -15.61
CA VAL A 169 8.88 4.78 -16.29
C VAL A 169 7.77 3.97 -15.62
N GLN A 170 7.25 2.97 -16.33
CA GLN A 170 6.22 2.07 -15.80
C GLN A 170 6.73 1.34 -14.55
N PHE A 171 5.94 1.35 -13.47
CA PHE A 171 6.33 0.76 -12.18
C PHE A 171 6.32 -0.77 -12.21
N ALA A 172 5.26 -1.40 -12.71
CA ALA A 172 5.17 -2.86 -12.80
C ALA A 172 4.67 -3.30 -14.18
N ARG A 173 5.28 -4.36 -14.74
CA ARG A 173 4.89 -4.92 -16.05
C ARG A 173 3.59 -5.68 -15.96
N TYR A 174 3.46 -6.52 -14.91
CA TYR A 174 2.30 -7.38 -14.67
C TYR A 174 1.80 -7.21 -13.24
N TRP A 175 0.47 -7.22 -13.11
CA TRP A 175 -0.22 -7.14 -11.84
C TRP A 175 -1.00 -8.44 -11.61
N LEU A 176 -0.77 -9.09 -10.47
CA LEU A 176 -1.47 -10.29 -10.07
C LEU A 176 -2.26 -10.04 -8.79
N HIS A 177 -3.59 -10.12 -8.87
CA HIS A 177 -4.47 -9.88 -7.74
C HIS A 177 -5.24 -11.13 -7.36
N CYS A 178 -5.13 -11.51 -6.08
CA CYS A 178 -5.88 -12.62 -5.51
C CYS A 178 -7.18 -12.12 -4.89
N ASN A 179 -8.26 -12.85 -5.12
CA ASN A 179 -9.53 -12.59 -4.44
C ASN A 179 -9.47 -13.11 -2.99
N HIS A 180 -10.33 -12.57 -2.12
CA HIS A 180 -10.44 -13.04 -0.76
C HIS A 180 -10.95 -14.49 -0.72
N LEU A 181 -10.27 -15.31 0.08
CA LEU A 181 -10.79 -16.63 0.42
C LEU A 181 -12.05 -16.47 1.28
N LYS A 182 -13.11 -17.20 0.93
CA LYS A 182 -14.38 -17.21 1.65
C LYS A 182 -14.68 -18.60 2.17
N ILE A 183 -15.28 -18.69 3.36
CA ILE A 183 -15.84 -19.93 3.91
C ILE A 183 -17.35 -19.74 3.97
N ASP A 184 -18.10 -20.68 3.44
CA ASP A 184 -19.57 -20.64 3.35
C ASP A 184 -20.11 -19.31 2.75
N GLY A 185 -19.40 -18.78 1.75
CA GLY A 185 -19.74 -17.51 1.11
C GLY A 185 -19.43 -16.27 1.96
N GLY A 186 -18.99 -16.44 3.20
CA GLY A 186 -18.68 -15.37 4.15
C GLY A 186 -17.19 -15.01 4.23
N LYS A 187 -16.90 -13.84 4.78
CA LYS A 187 -15.54 -13.37 5.04
C LYS A 187 -14.90 -14.21 6.16
N ILE A 188 -13.65 -14.63 5.96
CA ILE A 188 -12.82 -15.18 7.03
C ILE A 188 -12.38 -14.07 7.95
N SER A 189 -12.62 -14.19 9.26
CA SER A 189 -12.08 -13.25 10.24
C SER A 189 -11.86 -13.92 11.59
N LYS A 190 -10.86 -13.44 12.32
CA LYS A 190 -10.58 -13.92 13.69
C LYS A 190 -11.76 -13.68 14.63
N SER A 191 -12.48 -12.58 14.48
CA SER A 191 -13.64 -12.23 15.30
C SER A 191 -14.85 -13.14 15.08
N LEU A 192 -14.95 -13.81 13.92
CA LEU A 192 -16.00 -14.79 13.61
C LEU A 192 -15.61 -16.21 13.98
N GLY A 193 -14.35 -16.44 14.40
CA GLY A 193 -13.87 -17.77 14.75
C GLY A 193 -13.84 -18.78 13.60
N ASN A 194 -14.01 -18.33 12.35
CA ASN A 194 -14.06 -19.15 11.15
C ASN A 194 -12.74 -19.17 10.38
N GLY A 195 -11.64 -18.76 11.02
CA GLY A 195 -10.32 -18.82 10.43
C GLY A 195 -9.80 -20.25 10.39
N LEU A 196 -9.28 -20.67 9.24
CA LEU A 196 -8.52 -21.92 9.10
C LEU A 196 -7.04 -21.58 9.06
N SER A 197 -6.27 -22.16 9.96
CA SER A 197 -4.81 -22.15 9.87
C SER A 197 -4.32 -23.32 9.03
N VAL A 198 -3.06 -23.24 8.57
CA VAL A 198 -2.40 -24.37 7.89
C VAL A 198 -2.34 -25.60 8.80
N LEU A 199 -2.11 -25.38 10.10
CA LEU A 199 -2.06 -26.47 11.07
C LEU A 199 -3.42 -27.13 11.24
N ASP A 200 -4.52 -26.38 11.23
CA ASP A 200 -5.88 -26.92 11.25
C ASP A 200 -6.15 -27.78 10.01
N LEU A 201 -5.67 -27.31 8.83
CA LEU A 201 -5.78 -28.08 7.59
C LEU A 201 -4.95 -29.37 7.60
N LEU A 202 -3.80 -29.36 8.27
CA LEU A 202 -2.94 -30.54 8.40
C LEU A 202 -3.41 -31.49 9.48
N GLN A 203 -4.09 -31.00 10.53
CA GLN A 203 -4.60 -31.81 11.65
C GLN A 203 -6.04 -32.31 11.43
N GLY A 204 -6.80 -31.61 10.58
CA GLY A 204 -8.12 -32.10 10.18
C GLY A 204 -8.02 -33.38 9.36
N THR A 205 -9.10 -34.13 9.28
CA THR A 205 -9.13 -35.27 8.36
C THR A 205 -8.88 -34.75 6.95
N LEU A 206 -7.66 -34.87 6.50
CA LEU A 206 -7.15 -34.31 5.23
C LEU A 206 -8.09 -34.63 4.07
N ASN A 207 -8.74 -35.83 4.13
CA ASN A 207 -9.70 -36.28 3.14
C ASN A 207 -11.00 -35.46 3.15
N ASP A 208 -11.57 -35.16 4.32
CA ASP A 208 -12.83 -34.40 4.41
C ASP A 208 -12.64 -32.96 3.93
N ILE A 209 -11.47 -32.38 4.23
CA ILE A 209 -11.11 -31.00 3.81
C ILE A 209 -10.79 -30.95 2.32
N LEU A 210 -10.08 -31.95 1.79
CA LEU A 210 -9.81 -32.07 0.36
C LEU A 210 -11.08 -32.27 -0.44
N ASP A 211 -12.00 -33.16 0.03
CA ASP A 211 -13.27 -33.39 -0.62
C ASP A 211 -14.17 -32.15 -0.58
N ALA A 212 -14.27 -31.48 0.55
CA ALA A 212 -14.98 -30.20 0.66
C ALA A 212 -14.35 -29.08 -0.18
N GLY A 213 -13.04 -29.01 -0.21
CA GLY A 213 -12.30 -28.05 -1.02
C GLY A 213 -12.42 -28.29 -2.51
N LEU A 214 -12.39 -29.54 -2.95
CA LEU A 214 -12.62 -29.93 -4.33
C LEU A 214 -14.06 -29.66 -4.77
N GLN A 215 -15.05 -30.04 -3.94
CA GLN A 215 -16.47 -29.77 -4.21
C GLN A 215 -16.80 -28.29 -4.26
N ALA A 216 -16.16 -27.47 -3.38
CA ALA A 216 -16.31 -26.02 -3.38
C ALA A 216 -15.50 -25.31 -4.50
N GLY A 217 -14.69 -26.03 -5.27
CA GLY A 217 -13.83 -25.45 -6.29
C GLY A 217 -12.72 -24.53 -5.74
N VAL A 218 -12.49 -24.58 -4.44
CA VAL A 218 -11.52 -23.69 -3.76
C VAL A 218 -10.09 -24.10 -4.09
N LEU A 219 -9.80 -25.40 -4.00
CA LEU A 219 -8.46 -25.91 -4.32
C LEU A 219 -8.14 -25.78 -5.80
N HIS A 220 -9.12 -25.93 -6.69
CA HIS A 220 -8.95 -25.72 -8.11
C HIS A 220 -8.58 -24.26 -8.43
N ARG A 221 -9.23 -23.29 -7.81
CA ARG A 221 -8.91 -21.87 -7.99
C ARG A 221 -7.57 -21.45 -7.36
N ILE A 222 -7.19 -22.06 -6.25
CA ILE A 222 -5.86 -21.84 -5.66
C ILE A 222 -4.78 -22.38 -6.60
N TYR A 223 -5.00 -23.55 -7.17
CA TYR A 223 -4.08 -24.15 -8.14
C TYR A 223 -4.00 -23.33 -9.42
N GLU A 224 -5.11 -22.88 -9.98
CA GLU A 224 -5.14 -22.00 -11.17
C GLU A 224 -4.47 -20.64 -10.89
N ALA A 225 -4.69 -20.06 -9.72
CA ALA A 225 -4.07 -18.80 -9.33
C ALA A 225 -2.55 -18.92 -9.13
N GLN A 226 -2.06 -20.07 -8.64
CA GLN A 226 -0.62 -20.27 -8.42
C GLN A 226 0.14 -20.70 -9.66
N VAL A 227 -0.49 -21.37 -10.61
CA VAL A 227 0.20 -22.01 -11.74
C VAL A 227 -0.09 -21.33 -13.07
N GLY A 228 -1.09 -20.46 -13.17
CA GLY A 228 -1.47 -19.77 -14.40
C GLY A 228 -1.81 -20.69 -15.58
N LEU A 229 -2.08 -21.96 -15.29
CA LEU A 229 -2.37 -22.98 -16.28
C LEU A 229 -3.84 -23.39 -16.17
N SER A 230 -4.61 -23.07 -17.21
CA SER A 230 -5.93 -23.68 -17.38
C SER A 230 -5.76 -25.17 -17.60
N VAL A 231 -6.26 -25.99 -16.68
CA VAL A 231 -6.38 -27.43 -16.89
C VAL A 231 -7.54 -27.65 -17.87
N PRO A 232 -7.34 -28.32 -19.01
CA PRO A 232 -8.43 -28.63 -19.92
C PRO A 232 -9.50 -29.45 -19.18
N SER A 233 -10.74 -28.98 -19.21
CA SER A 233 -11.89 -29.76 -18.73
C SER A 233 -12.03 -31.00 -19.60
N HIS A 234 -11.91 -32.15 -18.99
CA HIS A 234 -12.31 -33.42 -19.59
C HIS A 234 -13.80 -33.64 -19.41
#